data_58ea6c692dace617b1161dddf7b07f89
#
_entry.id   58ea6c692dace617b1161dddf7b07f89
#
_cell.length_a   1.000
_cell.length_b   1.000
_cell.length_c   1.000
_cell.angle_alpha   90.00
_cell.angle_beta   90.00
_cell.angle_gamma   90.00
#
_symmetry.space_group_name_H-M   'P 1'
#
loop_
_entity.id
_entity.type
_entity.pdbx_description
1 polymer ?
#
loop_
_entity_poly.entity_id
_entity_poly.type
_entity_poly.pdbx_seq_one_letter_code
_entity_poly.pdbx_strand_id
1 'polypeptide(L)'
;MKQVYYFIFLVLLAFSSVNAKADTTVRVKVDDINRVSVKVNYVPVVNLANGTNEITVPQYGALTIEAKQGYYLKSVLKTIDADNSVPQTINNLTSCNIYVSDADNNKLFTVKSADLAKARTGSCTVNVDNASKVRVSRNESRTSVELQNGENTVKWIPNTEKTLVITNANYGDAPIYKVTLDGNDVTPSSGQYFVTLTAGCVVDIKADYPNVSYPVKFNFTDEKAKGVISKVMADGVEVKNYNDADFKLKAGTKLSLKFDQSNYALDAFKVNGAATTVYGTYECYVKDNLVFDIQAHKYATVKAVLTVDKAENITAYEGPSYNNKVITLKDGSNNIELGEKNNLIQ
;
A
#
# COMPACT_ATOMS: atom_id res chain seq x y z
N MET A 1 -2.41 -65.82 -12.36
CA MET A 1 -2.84 -64.82 -11.38
C MET A 1 -1.84 -64.58 -10.21
N LYS A 2 -1.17 -65.57 -9.67
CA LYS A 2 -0.18 -65.38 -8.58
C LYS A 2 1.05 -64.54 -8.98
N GLN A 3 1.51 -64.60 -10.20
CA GLN A 3 2.69 -63.82 -10.68
C GLN A 3 2.40 -62.34 -10.87
N VAL A 4 1.15 -61.95 -11.16
CA VAL A 4 0.74 -60.53 -11.30
C VAL A 4 0.73 -59.82 -9.96
N TYR A 5 0.32 -60.51 -8.89
CA TYR A 5 0.34 -59.96 -7.52
C TYR A 5 1.74 -59.68 -7.00
N TYR A 6 2.71 -60.55 -7.35
CA TYR A 6 4.13 -60.36 -6.96
C TYR A 6 4.74 -59.13 -7.69
N PHE A 7 4.38 -58.91 -8.95
CA PHE A 7 4.88 -57.79 -9.72
C PHE A 7 4.29 -56.47 -9.20
N ILE A 8 3.01 -56.44 -8.89
CA ILE A 8 2.35 -55.24 -8.30
C ILE A 8 2.91 -54.94 -6.92
N PHE A 9 3.22 -55.95 -6.10
CA PHE A 9 3.79 -55.76 -4.77
C PHE A 9 5.24 -55.27 -4.84
N LEU A 10 6.03 -55.76 -5.80
CA LEU A 10 7.40 -55.26 -6.04
C LEU A 10 7.41 -53.83 -6.60
N VAL A 11 6.47 -53.47 -7.46
CA VAL A 11 6.32 -52.12 -7.97
C VAL A 11 5.85 -51.18 -6.87
N LEU A 12 4.92 -51.55 -6.02
CA LEU A 12 4.51 -50.78 -4.84
C LEU A 12 5.66 -50.59 -3.82
N LEU A 13 6.52 -51.62 -3.62
CA LEU A 13 7.71 -51.50 -2.79
C LEU A 13 8.80 -50.63 -3.44
N ALA A 14 8.91 -50.62 -4.77
CA ALA A 14 9.82 -49.73 -5.48
C ALA A 14 9.36 -48.28 -5.48
N PHE A 15 8.04 -48.00 -5.45
CA PHE A 15 7.51 -46.64 -5.28
C PHE A 15 7.49 -46.17 -3.82
N SER A 16 7.60 -47.10 -2.83
CA SER A 16 7.72 -46.73 -1.42
C SER A 16 9.15 -46.37 -1.00
N SER A 17 10.12 -46.55 -1.87
CA SER A 17 11.46 -45.96 -1.73
C SER A 17 11.53 -44.52 -2.29
N VAL A 18 10.49 -43.75 -2.17
CA VAL A 18 10.62 -42.28 -2.17
C VAL A 18 11.56 -42.00 -1.01
N ASN A 19 12.78 -41.60 -1.30
CA ASN A 19 13.77 -41.17 -0.32
C ASN A 19 13.11 -40.23 0.70
N ALA A 20 12.61 -40.79 1.80
CA ALA A 20 12.27 -39.99 2.97
C ALA A 20 13.62 -39.45 3.44
N LYS A 21 13.97 -38.24 2.97
CA LYS A 21 15.14 -37.56 3.48
C LYS A 21 14.96 -37.41 4.98
N ALA A 22 16.02 -37.69 5.71
CA ALA A 22 16.00 -37.66 7.17
C ALA A 22 15.76 -36.22 7.69
N ASP A 23 15.12 -36.13 8.82
CA ASP A 23 15.04 -34.89 9.57
C ASP A 23 16.46 -34.32 9.82
N THR A 24 16.60 -33.01 9.79
CA THR A 24 17.87 -32.33 10.01
C THR A 24 18.00 -31.87 11.46
N THR A 25 19.07 -32.26 12.14
CA THR A 25 19.36 -31.78 13.48
C THR A 25 20.25 -30.53 13.40
N VAL A 26 19.78 -29.42 13.99
CA VAL A 26 20.56 -28.19 14.13
C VAL A 26 20.85 -27.91 15.60
N ARG A 27 21.90 -27.14 15.87
CA ARG A 27 22.25 -26.69 17.21
C ARG A 27 21.91 -25.19 17.34
N VAL A 28 21.14 -24.83 18.35
CA VAL A 28 20.77 -23.43 18.61
C VAL A 28 21.33 -23.02 19.97
N LYS A 29 22.30 -22.09 19.97
CA LYS A 29 22.87 -21.53 21.18
C LYS A 29 22.12 -20.28 21.56
N VAL A 30 21.37 -20.35 22.65
CA VAL A 30 20.55 -19.23 23.19
C VAL A 30 21.29 -18.60 24.37
N ASP A 31 21.40 -17.26 24.36
CA ASP A 31 22.03 -16.51 25.45
C ASP A 31 21.15 -16.45 26.72
N ASP A 32 19.83 -16.28 26.55
CA ASP A 32 18.87 -16.22 27.63
C ASP A 32 17.49 -16.69 27.18
N ILE A 33 17.03 -17.84 27.68
CA ILE A 33 15.72 -18.43 27.34
C ILE A 33 14.53 -17.60 27.84
N ASN A 34 14.74 -16.71 28.81
CA ASN A 34 13.69 -15.80 29.26
C ASN A 34 13.39 -14.71 28.22
N ARG A 35 14.32 -14.49 27.28
CA ARG A 35 14.24 -13.45 26.24
C ARG A 35 13.91 -13.98 24.87
N VAL A 36 14.07 -15.30 24.65
CA VAL A 36 13.95 -15.91 23.32
C VAL A 36 13.04 -17.14 23.42
N SER A 37 12.28 -17.39 22.37
CA SER A 37 11.59 -18.63 22.07
C SER A 37 12.04 -19.19 20.72
N VAL A 38 11.99 -20.50 20.59
CA VAL A 38 12.30 -21.19 19.33
C VAL A 38 11.11 -22.06 18.96
N LYS A 39 10.76 -22.06 17.68
CA LYS A 39 9.66 -22.87 17.13
C LYS A 39 10.17 -23.67 15.93
N VAL A 40 9.62 -24.85 15.75
CA VAL A 40 9.78 -25.66 14.54
C VAL A 40 8.44 -25.77 13.87
N ASN A 41 8.32 -25.31 12.63
CA ASN A 41 7.04 -25.28 11.91
C ASN A 41 5.90 -24.65 12.73
N TYR A 42 6.20 -23.50 13.38
CA TYR A 42 5.31 -22.75 14.28
C TYR A 42 4.99 -23.43 15.62
N VAL A 43 5.47 -24.64 15.86
CA VAL A 43 5.29 -25.33 17.15
C VAL A 43 6.43 -24.97 18.10
N PRO A 44 6.15 -24.46 19.31
CA PRO A 44 7.19 -24.12 20.27
C PRO A 44 8.04 -25.33 20.66
N VAL A 45 9.37 -25.15 20.67
CA VAL A 45 10.31 -26.12 21.21
C VAL A 45 10.24 -26.04 22.74
N VAL A 46 9.79 -27.12 23.35
CA VAL A 46 9.76 -27.25 24.82
C VAL A 46 11.17 -27.64 25.33
N ASN A 47 11.43 -27.37 26.61
CA ASN A 47 12.71 -27.72 27.27
C ASN A 47 13.99 -27.04 26.71
N LEU A 48 13.85 -25.84 26.11
CA LEU A 48 15.03 -25.03 25.81
C LEU A 48 15.76 -24.64 27.09
N ALA A 49 17.09 -24.70 27.01
CA ALA A 49 17.98 -24.23 28.08
C ALA A 49 18.90 -23.11 27.59
N ASN A 50 19.44 -22.33 28.52
CA ASN A 50 20.53 -21.44 28.21
C ASN A 50 21.73 -22.24 27.68
N GLY A 51 22.39 -21.74 26.65
CA GLY A 51 23.46 -22.46 25.98
C GLY A 51 22.96 -23.19 24.72
N THR A 52 23.63 -24.29 24.37
CA THR A 52 23.38 -25.01 23.12
C THR A 52 22.30 -26.05 23.26
N ASN A 53 21.30 -25.97 22.41
CA ASN A 53 20.18 -26.93 22.30
C ASN A 53 20.26 -27.65 20.95
N GLU A 54 20.05 -28.94 20.94
CA GLU A 54 19.88 -29.73 19.72
C GLU A 54 18.40 -29.76 19.34
N ILE A 55 18.08 -29.40 18.12
CA ILE A 55 16.71 -29.26 17.63
C ILE A 55 16.58 -30.02 16.32
N THR A 56 15.67 -30.98 16.30
CA THR A 56 15.32 -31.71 15.08
C THR A 56 14.27 -30.94 14.30
N VAL A 57 14.55 -30.63 13.05
CA VAL A 57 13.69 -29.94 12.11
C VAL A 57 13.30 -30.91 11.00
N PRO A 58 12.01 -31.16 10.77
CA PRO A 58 11.56 -32.00 9.68
C PRO A 58 12.05 -31.50 8.33
N GLN A 59 12.15 -32.38 7.36
CA GLN A 59 12.50 -32.01 6.00
C GLN A 59 11.64 -30.85 5.49
N TYR A 60 12.26 -29.84 4.87
CA TYR A 60 11.61 -28.57 4.45
C TYR A 60 10.99 -27.78 5.58
N GLY A 61 11.32 -28.12 6.83
CA GLY A 61 10.84 -27.39 8.00
C GLY A 61 11.50 -26.03 8.16
N ALA A 62 10.82 -25.16 8.87
CA ALA A 62 11.33 -23.86 9.26
C ALA A 62 11.63 -23.82 10.75
N LEU A 63 12.83 -23.30 11.08
CA LEU A 63 13.19 -22.91 12.43
C LEU A 63 12.90 -21.43 12.61
N THR A 64 12.02 -21.08 13.53
CA THR A 64 11.71 -19.68 13.85
C THR A 64 12.25 -19.36 15.24
N ILE A 65 13.08 -18.33 15.31
CA ILE A 65 13.62 -17.79 16.55
C ILE A 65 12.95 -16.44 16.81
N GLU A 66 12.32 -16.29 17.95
CA GLU A 66 11.56 -15.08 18.29
C GLU A 66 12.04 -14.47 19.62
N ALA A 67 12.16 -13.16 19.66
CA ALA A 67 12.30 -12.43 20.89
C ALA A 67 10.95 -12.36 21.64
N LYS A 68 10.96 -12.61 22.94
CA LYS A 68 9.79 -12.42 23.80
C LYS A 68 9.51 -10.93 24.01
N GLN A 69 8.34 -10.60 24.50
CA GLN A 69 7.91 -9.22 24.78
C GLN A 69 8.95 -8.47 25.62
N GLY A 70 9.27 -7.24 25.21
CA GLY A 70 10.26 -6.39 25.88
C GLY A 70 11.71 -6.61 25.44
N TYR A 71 11.97 -7.59 24.57
CA TYR A 71 13.30 -7.92 24.05
C TYR A 71 13.38 -7.83 22.53
N TYR A 72 14.59 -7.86 21.98
CA TYR A 72 14.82 -7.95 20.55
C TYR A 72 16.00 -8.90 20.26
N LEU A 73 16.04 -9.42 19.03
CA LEU A 73 17.16 -10.22 18.55
C LEU A 73 18.26 -9.28 18.07
N LYS A 74 19.39 -9.27 18.78
CA LYS A 74 20.56 -8.48 18.40
C LYS A 74 21.30 -9.09 17.21
N SER A 75 21.44 -10.41 17.20
CA SER A 75 22.00 -11.17 16.10
C SER A 75 21.57 -12.63 16.14
N VAL A 76 21.45 -13.23 14.96
CA VAL A 76 21.39 -14.68 14.75
C VAL A 76 22.48 -15.02 13.74
N LEU A 77 23.49 -15.79 14.13
CA LEU A 77 24.64 -16.14 13.31
C LEU A 77 24.65 -17.64 13.08
N LYS A 78 24.72 -18.05 11.80
CA LYS A 78 24.95 -19.44 11.40
C LYS A 78 26.46 -19.66 11.25
N THR A 79 27.04 -20.56 12.03
CA THR A 79 28.44 -20.96 11.92
C THR A 79 28.64 -21.82 10.67
N ILE A 80 29.52 -21.39 9.79
CA ILE A 80 29.89 -22.13 8.58
C ILE A 80 31.08 -23.05 8.87
N ASP A 81 32.13 -22.50 9.48
CA ASP A 81 33.33 -23.20 9.95
C ASP A 81 33.86 -22.59 11.26
N ALA A 82 35.02 -22.96 11.72
CA ALA A 82 35.59 -22.52 13.01
C ALA A 82 35.71 -21.01 13.13
N ASP A 83 35.99 -20.31 12.04
CA ASP A 83 36.32 -18.88 12.02
C ASP A 83 35.24 -18.03 11.35
N ASN A 84 34.32 -18.64 10.62
CA ASN A 84 33.33 -17.93 9.80
C ASN A 84 31.90 -18.20 10.27
N SER A 85 31.14 -17.12 10.40
CA SER A 85 29.70 -17.15 10.66
C SER A 85 28.97 -16.18 9.73
N VAL A 86 27.79 -16.59 9.26
CA VAL A 86 26.94 -15.79 8.38
C VAL A 86 25.72 -15.28 9.16
N PRO A 87 25.44 -13.96 9.14
CA PRO A 87 24.25 -13.42 9.78
C PRO A 87 22.98 -13.90 9.07
N GLN A 88 22.01 -14.25 9.87
CA GLN A 88 20.65 -14.56 9.39
C GLN A 88 19.78 -13.29 9.46
N THR A 89 18.83 -13.20 8.52
CA THR A 89 17.94 -12.04 8.47
C THR A 89 16.98 -12.02 9.66
N ILE A 90 17.00 -10.95 10.43
CA ILE A 90 16.08 -10.71 11.53
C ILE A 90 14.95 -9.82 11.04
N ASN A 91 13.72 -10.32 11.11
CA ASN A 91 12.52 -9.58 10.72
C ASN A 91 12.01 -8.76 11.91
N ASN A 92 11.75 -7.47 11.67
CA ASN A 92 11.15 -6.58 12.66
C ASN A 92 11.86 -6.57 14.03
N LEU A 93 13.16 -6.81 14.07
CA LEU A 93 13.97 -6.97 15.29
C LEU A 93 13.57 -8.13 16.20
N THR A 94 12.47 -8.80 15.94
CA THR A 94 11.87 -9.75 16.89
C THR A 94 11.83 -11.18 16.41
N SER A 95 11.99 -11.44 15.11
CA SER A 95 11.92 -12.80 14.58
C SER A 95 12.99 -13.07 13.51
N CYS A 96 13.46 -14.31 13.47
CA CYS A 96 14.34 -14.82 12.44
C CYS A 96 13.80 -16.16 11.96
N ASN A 97 13.46 -16.25 10.68
CA ASN A 97 12.98 -17.48 10.05
C ASN A 97 14.11 -18.11 9.24
N ILE A 98 14.42 -19.36 9.52
CA ILE A 98 15.48 -20.13 8.89
C ILE A 98 14.86 -21.36 8.26
N TYR A 99 14.93 -21.46 6.94
CA TYR A 99 14.58 -22.68 6.21
C TYR A 99 15.75 -23.64 6.31
N VAL A 100 15.56 -24.73 7.04
CA VAL A 100 16.60 -25.71 7.32
C VAL A 100 16.70 -26.71 6.17
N SER A 101 17.92 -26.93 5.70
CA SER A 101 18.27 -27.90 4.65
C SER A 101 19.25 -28.95 5.18
N ASP A 102 19.48 -30.00 4.41
CA ASP A 102 20.47 -31.05 4.75
C ASP A 102 21.87 -30.48 4.99
N ALA A 103 22.21 -29.36 4.31
CA ALA A 103 23.48 -28.67 4.50
C ALA A 103 23.63 -27.99 5.88
N ASP A 104 22.51 -27.88 6.60
CA ASP A 104 22.46 -27.28 7.93
C ASP A 104 22.62 -28.33 9.05
N ASN A 105 22.74 -29.61 8.70
CA ASN A 105 22.88 -30.66 9.68
C ASN A 105 24.10 -30.41 10.58
N ASN A 106 23.90 -30.46 11.89
CA ASN A 106 24.85 -30.12 12.93
C ASN A 106 25.41 -28.69 12.92
N LYS A 107 24.87 -27.78 12.09
CA LYS A 107 25.28 -26.38 12.11
C LYS A 107 24.80 -25.69 13.41
N LEU A 108 25.62 -24.76 13.87
CA LEU A 108 25.33 -23.99 15.08
C LEU A 108 24.74 -22.60 14.68
N PHE A 109 23.58 -22.30 15.22
CA PHE A 109 22.98 -20.98 15.17
C PHE A 109 23.16 -20.31 16.54
N THR A 110 23.95 -19.23 16.57
CA THR A 110 24.17 -18.46 17.81
C THR A 110 23.22 -17.29 17.85
N VAL A 111 22.36 -17.26 18.86
CA VAL A 111 21.35 -16.22 19.09
C VAL A 111 21.82 -15.30 20.21
N LYS A 112 21.77 -13.98 19.95
CA LYS A 112 21.97 -12.96 20.97
C LYS A 112 20.73 -12.08 21.03
N SER A 113 20.25 -11.85 22.23
CA SER A 113 19.11 -11.00 22.55
C SER A 113 19.49 -9.84 23.47
N ALA A 114 18.65 -8.82 23.51
CA ALA A 114 18.87 -7.70 24.42
C ALA A 114 17.54 -7.04 24.81
N ASP A 115 17.58 -6.28 25.88
CA ASP A 115 16.45 -5.48 26.37
C ASP A 115 16.16 -4.33 25.42
N LEU A 116 14.94 -4.29 24.90
CA LEU A 116 14.50 -3.33 23.90
C LEU A 116 14.47 -1.89 24.48
N ALA A 117 14.02 -1.74 25.72
CA ALA A 117 13.92 -0.42 26.34
C ALA A 117 15.30 0.19 26.58
N LYS A 118 16.29 -0.63 26.97
CA LYS A 118 17.68 -0.19 27.16
C LYS A 118 18.39 0.12 25.84
N ALA A 119 18.01 -0.54 24.76
CA ALA A 119 18.59 -0.32 23.45
C ALA A 119 18.10 0.97 22.77
N ARG A 120 16.92 1.46 23.16
CA ARG A 120 16.32 2.69 22.63
C ARG A 120 16.92 3.92 23.31
N THR A 121 18.11 4.32 22.88
CA THR A 121 18.87 5.46 23.44
C THR A 121 18.68 6.77 22.66
N GLY A 122 18.27 6.71 21.38
CA GLY A 122 17.83 7.90 20.64
C GLY A 122 16.50 8.41 21.19
N SER A 123 16.28 9.72 21.18
CA SER A 123 14.99 10.34 21.57
C SER A 123 14.67 11.56 20.73
N CYS A 124 13.39 11.78 20.48
CA CYS A 124 12.82 12.96 19.83
C CYS A 124 11.52 13.36 20.51
N THR A 125 11.08 14.57 20.24
CA THR A 125 9.76 15.06 20.65
C THR A 125 8.78 14.83 19.50
N VAL A 126 7.60 14.28 19.81
CA VAL A 126 6.47 14.13 18.86
C VAL A 126 5.25 14.82 19.46
N ASN A 127 4.83 15.92 18.85
CA ASN A 127 3.64 16.66 19.24
C ASN A 127 2.44 16.19 18.40
N VAL A 128 1.31 15.92 19.02
CA VAL A 128 0.09 15.47 18.34
C VAL A 128 -1.09 16.24 18.88
N ASP A 129 -1.88 16.84 18.00
CA ASP A 129 -3.10 17.55 18.39
C ASP A 129 -4.26 16.59 18.68
N ASN A 130 -4.37 15.49 17.93
CA ASN A 130 -5.41 14.48 18.10
C ASN A 130 -4.89 13.07 17.84
N ALA A 131 -4.40 12.42 18.90
CA ALA A 131 -3.79 11.09 18.83
C ALA A 131 -4.79 10.00 18.41
N SER A 132 -6.09 10.16 18.66
CA SER A 132 -7.10 9.16 18.27
C SER A 132 -7.25 9.01 16.75
N LYS A 133 -6.86 10.03 15.97
CA LYS A 133 -6.89 10.03 14.50
C LYS A 133 -5.61 9.53 13.85
N VAL A 134 -4.58 9.25 14.65
CA VAL A 134 -3.23 8.93 14.15
C VAL A 134 -2.81 7.54 14.58
N ARG A 135 -2.20 6.80 13.68
CA ARG A 135 -1.45 5.59 13.98
C ARG A 135 0.01 5.84 13.65
N VAL A 136 0.88 5.57 14.61
CA VAL A 136 2.32 5.68 14.42
C VAL A 136 2.98 4.34 14.67
N SER A 137 3.91 3.96 13.80
CA SER A 137 4.72 2.76 13.96
C SER A 137 6.16 3.04 13.53
N ARG A 138 7.07 2.17 13.93
CA ARG A 138 8.45 2.19 13.43
C ARG A 138 8.51 1.38 12.15
N ASN A 139 9.09 1.95 11.11
CA ASN A 139 9.16 1.31 9.80
C ASN A 139 9.93 -0.03 9.86
N GLU A 140 11.07 -0.03 10.53
CA GLU A 140 11.99 -1.16 10.55
C GLU A 140 11.50 -2.30 11.45
N SER A 141 11.01 -1.98 12.66
CA SER A 141 10.53 -2.99 13.63
C SER A 141 9.03 -3.26 13.52
N ARG A 142 8.30 -2.44 12.78
CA ARG A 142 6.82 -2.45 12.66
C ARG A 142 6.08 -2.40 14.00
N THR A 143 6.77 -2.01 15.07
CA THR A 143 6.18 -1.86 16.39
C THR A 143 5.40 -0.55 16.49
N SER A 144 4.23 -0.59 17.11
CA SER A 144 3.43 0.61 17.38
C SER A 144 4.18 1.57 18.31
N VAL A 145 3.90 2.84 18.10
CA VAL A 145 4.29 3.93 18.99
C VAL A 145 2.99 4.52 19.53
N GLU A 146 2.73 4.29 20.79
CA GLU A 146 1.57 4.87 21.46
C GLU A 146 1.81 6.34 21.74
N LEU A 147 0.91 7.19 21.27
CA LEU A 147 0.97 8.64 21.48
C LEU A 147 -0.26 9.11 22.21
N GLN A 148 -0.09 10.20 22.97
CA GLN A 148 -1.16 10.95 23.61
C GLN A 148 -1.24 12.33 22.97
N ASN A 149 -2.36 13.03 23.16
CA ASN A 149 -2.49 14.43 22.75
C ASN A 149 -1.43 15.29 23.45
N GLY A 150 -0.83 16.22 22.72
CA GLY A 150 0.25 17.05 23.18
C GLY A 150 1.64 16.45 22.93
N GLU A 151 2.57 16.75 23.82
CA GLU A 151 3.98 16.38 23.69
C GLU A 151 4.23 14.93 24.14
N ASN A 152 4.95 14.18 23.32
CA ASN A 152 5.37 12.81 23.59
C ASN A 152 6.88 12.67 23.37
N THR A 153 7.56 11.96 24.24
CA THR A 153 8.96 11.56 24.03
C THR A 153 9.00 10.18 23.38
N VAL A 154 9.46 10.10 22.14
CA VAL A 154 9.63 8.85 21.39
C VAL A 154 11.10 8.43 21.41
N LYS A 155 11.37 7.22 21.90
CA LYS A 155 12.72 6.64 21.92
C LYS A 155 12.86 5.58 20.83
N TRP A 156 14.07 5.44 20.27
CA TRP A 156 14.38 4.43 19.24
C TRP A 156 15.80 3.87 19.39
N ILE A 157 16.07 2.75 18.71
CA ILE A 157 17.41 2.18 18.60
C ILE A 157 18.16 2.92 17.49
N PRO A 158 19.26 3.64 17.78
CA PRO A 158 20.06 4.30 16.76
C PRO A 158 20.47 3.35 15.65
N ASN A 159 20.41 3.83 14.40
CA ASN A 159 20.74 3.11 13.17
C ASN A 159 19.82 1.91 12.80
N THR A 160 18.85 1.56 13.62
CA THR A 160 17.98 0.42 13.38
C THR A 160 16.48 0.80 13.35
N GLU A 161 15.99 1.57 14.33
CA GLU A 161 14.60 2.02 14.40
C GLU A 161 14.52 3.54 14.17
N LYS A 162 14.94 4.03 13.03
CA LYS A 162 15.08 5.49 12.82
C LYS A 162 13.95 6.12 11.98
N THR A 163 13.01 5.34 11.49
CA THR A 163 11.94 5.89 10.64
C THR A 163 10.59 5.66 11.29
N LEU A 164 9.83 6.73 11.51
CA LEU A 164 8.40 6.63 11.87
C LEU A 164 7.56 6.60 10.61
N VAL A 165 6.55 5.73 10.63
CA VAL A 165 5.46 5.70 9.65
C VAL A 165 4.22 6.23 10.34
N ILE A 166 3.67 7.33 9.84
CA ILE A 166 2.52 8.02 10.40
C ILE A 166 1.37 7.88 9.40
N THR A 167 0.24 7.36 9.84
CA THR A 167 -0.95 7.14 9.01
C THR A 167 -2.22 7.53 9.76
N ASN A 168 -3.33 7.64 9.06
CA ASN A 168 -4.64 7.72 9.69
C ASN A 168 -4.91 6.50 10.57
N ALA A 169 -5.61 6.69 11.68
CA ALA A 169 -6.01 5.59 12.56
C ALA A 169 -7.00 4.66 11.89
N ASN A 170 -7.97 5.21 11.14
CA ASN A 170 -9.01 4.44 10.47
C ASN A 170 -8.98 4.65 8.95
N TYR A 171 -9.35 3.59 8.23
CA TYR A 171 -9.56 3.68 6.79
C TYR A 171 -10.83 4.49 6.49
N GLY A 172 -10.72 5.45 5.58
CA GLY A 172 -11.85 6.32 5.18
C GLY A 172 -11.95 7.63 5.93
N ASP A 173 -11.19 7.83 7.01
CA ASP A 173 -11.10 9.13 7.67
C ASP A 173 -10.44 10.17 6.73
N ALA A 174 -10.75 11.45 6.97
CA ALA A 174 -10.02 12.54 6.33
C ALA A 174 -8.51 12.38 6.60
N PRO A 175 -7.64 12.56 5.59
CA PRO A 175 -6.20 12.38 5.78
C PRO A 175 -5.67 13.39 6.80
N ILE A 176 -4.62 13.00 7.51
CA ILE A 176 -3.89 13.89 8.42
C ILE A 176 -3.64 15.23 7.72
N TYR A 177 -3.96 16.33 8.40
CA TYR A 177 -3.83 17.66 7.79
C TYR A 177 -2.39 17.98 7.42
N LYS A 178 -1.46 17.82 8.37
CA LYS A 178 -0.06 18.21 8.19
C LYS A 178 0.88 17.43 9.11
N VAL A 179 2.06 17.09 8.62
CA VAL A 179 3.17 16.57 9.43
C VAL A 179 4.41 17.42 9.12
N THR A 180 5.12 17.85 10.16
CA THR A 180 6.40 18.54 10.00
C THR A 180 7.52 17.83 10.77
N LEU A 181 8.75 17.97 10.28
CA LEU A 181 9.98 17.58 10.96
C LEU A 181 10.86 18.82 11.11
N ASP A 182 11.16 19.21 12.33
CA ASP A 182 11.90 20.43 12.66
C ASP A 182 11.34 21.68 11.94
N GLY A 183 9.99 21.79 11.91
CA GLY A 183 9.26 22.86 11.27
C GLY A 183 9.09 22.75 9.74
N ASN A 184 9.78 21.81 9.08
CA ASN A 184 9.69 21.60 7.64
C ASN A 184 8.59 20.57 7.29
N ASP A 185 7.82 20.86 6.24
CA ASP A 185 6.72 20.01 5.80
C ASP A 185 7.24 18.65 5.29
N VAL A 186 6.62 17.58 5.76
CA VAL A 186 6.86 16.21 5.26
C VAL A 186 5.77 15.87 4.24
N THR A 187 6.19 15.53 3.02
CA THR A 187 5.27 15.12 1.96
C THR A 187 4.87 13.65 2.15
N PRO A 188 3.56 13.32 2.15
CA PRO A 188 3.13 11.94 2.23
C PRO A 188 3.40 11.17 0.93
N SER A 189 3.70 9.88 1.06
CA SER A 189 3.76 8.93 -0.06
C SER A 189 2.66 7.89 0.13
N SER A 190 1.76 7.74 -0.85
CA SER A 190 0.60 6.84 -0.78
C SER A 190 -0.21 6.97 0.51
N GLY A 191 -0.42 8.21 0.98
CA GLY A 191 -1.18 8.51 2.20
C GLY A 191 -0.44 8.25 3.52
N GLN A 192 0.84 7.92 3.47
CA GLN A 192 1.69 7.68 4.63
C GLN A 192 2.82 8.71 4.70
N TYR A 193 3.14 9.16 5.91
CA TYR A 193 4.30 10.01 6.15
C TYR A 193 5.45 9.16 6.69
N PHE A 194 6.62 9.27 6.07
CA PHE A 194 7.85 8.61 6.50
C PHE A 194 8.78 9.67 7.09
N VAL A 195 9.01 9.61 8.40
CA VAL A 195 9.80 10.60 9.14
C VAL A 195 11.07 9.95 9.66
N THR A 196 12.22 10.37 9.13
CA THR A 196 13.52 9.90 9.62
C THR A 196 13.93 10.69 10.86
N LEU A 197 14.10 10.00 11.98
CA LEU A 197 14.42 10.58 13.26
C LEU A 197 15.92 10.88 13.40
N THR A 198 16.22 12.04 13.94
CA THR A 198 17.54 12.43 14.46
C THR A 198 17.43 12.77 15.95
N ALA A 199 18.53 12.67 16.68
CA ALA A 199 18.51 12.96 18.10
C ALA A 199 18.10 14.42 18.35
N GLY A 200 17.07 14.60 19.20
CA GLY A 200 16.54 15.91 19.55
C GLY A 200 15.62 16.54 18.49
N CYS A 201 15.28 15.84 17.39
CA CYS A 201 14.33 16.38 16.42
C CYS A 201 12.93 16.56 17.00
N VAL A 202 12.15 17.43 16.37
CA VAL A 202 10.75 17.68 16.72
C VAL A 202 9.86 17.30 15.55
N VAL A 203 8.90 16.42 15.78
CA VAL A 203 7.88 16.02 14.83
C VAL A 203 6.54 16.59 15.29
N ASP A 204 5.91 17.43 14.48
CA ASP A 204 4.56 17.92 14.74
C ASP A 204 3.56 17.22 13.83
N ILE A 205 2.53 16.63 14.42
CA ILE A 205 1.43 15.97 13.73
C ILE A 205 0.16 16.77 13.99
N LYS A 206 -0.34 17.43 12.96
CA LYS A 206 -1.62 18.10 12.94
C LYS A 206 -2.63 17.20 12.26
N ALA A 207 -3.34 16.39 13.04
CA ALA A 207 -4.36 15.48 12.53
C ALA A 207 -5.66 16.21 12.19
N ASP A 208 -6.02 17.20 13.00
CA ASP A 208 -7.22 18.00 12.81
C ASP A 208 -7.01 19.13 11.80
N TYR A 209 -8.04 19.38 11.01
CA TYR A 209 -8.08 20.51 10.10
C TYR A 209 -8.41 21.80 10.87
N PRO A 210 -7.81 22.93 10.48
CA PRO A 210 -8.12 24.20 11.09
C PRO A 210 -9.57 24.60 10.81
N ASN A 211 -10.21 25.33 11.73
CA ASN A 211 -11.56 25.81 11.55
C ASN A 211 -11.60 27.09 10.68
N VAL A 212 -11.16 26.97 9.45
CA VAL A 212 -11.15 28.03 8.44
C VAL A 212 -11.78 27.55 7.15
N SER A 213 -12.17 28.49 6.28
CA SER A 213 -12.67 28.19 4.94
C SER A 213 -11.74 28.78 3.89
N TYR A 214 -11.47 28.00 2.87
CA TYR A 214 -10.58 28.36 1.76
C TYR A 214 -11.37 28.62 0.47
N PRO A 215 -10.98 29.62 -0.33
CA PRO A 215 -11.52 29.84 -1.67
C PRO A 215 -11.31 28.62 -2.55
N VAL A 216 -12.33 28.29 -3.33
CA VAL A 216 -12.27 27.27 -4.38
C VAL A 216 -12.69 27.91 -5.69
N LYS A 217 -11.81 27.93 -6.68
CA LYS A 217 -12.04 28.58 -7.97
C LYS A 217 -12.00 27.57 -9.10
N PHE A 218 -12.91 27.77 -10.06
CA PHE A 218 -12.97 26.99 -11.30
C PHE A 218 -12.74 27.92 -12.48
N ASN A 219 -11.62 27.74 -13.18
CA ASN A 219 -11.28 28.48 -14.37
C ASN A 219 -11.55 27.60 -15.60
N PHE A 220 -12.45 28.02 -16.46
CA PHE A 220 -12.72 27.35 -17.73
C PHE A 220 -12.11 28.16 -18.87
N THR A 221 -11.42 27.51 -19.80
CA THR A 221 -10.87 28.18 -21.00
C THR A 221 -11.96 28.63 -21.96
N ASP A 222 -13.13 27.97 -21.96
CA ASP A 222 -14.32 28.31 -22.71
C ASP A 222 -15.56 28.19 -21.83
N GLU A 223 -16.45 29.17 -21.85
CA GLU A 223 -17.74 29.12 -21.15
C GLU A 223 -18.58 27.88 -21.54
N LYS A 224 -18.48 27.44 -22.82
CA LYS A 224 -19.15 26.24 -23.30
C LYS A 224 -18.60 24.96 -22.68
N ALA A 225 -17.39 25.00 -22.12
CA ALA A 225 -16.76 23.87 -21.46
C ALA A 225 -17.28 23.63 -20.02
N LYS A 226 -18.02 24.56 -19.43
CA LYS A 226 -18.54 24.42 -18.05
C LYS A 226 -19.37 23.15 -17.87
N GLY A 227 -20.08 22.69 -18.93
CA GLY A 227 -20.83 21.45 -18.91
C GLY A 227 -20.01 20.18 -18.73
N VAL A 228 -18.67 20.25 -18.84
CA VAL A 228 -17.79 19.09 -18.58
C VAL A 228 -17.85 18.64 -17.12
N ILE A 229 -18.10 19.55 -16.17
CA ILE A 229 -18.39 19.18 -14.79
C ILE A 229 -19.88 18.89 -14.68
N SER A 230 -20.23 17.61 -14.57
CA SER A 230 -21.62 17.17 -14.39
C SER A 230 -22.11 17.36 -12.96
N LYS A 231 -21.19 17.30 -11.96
CA LYS A 231 -21.54 17.40 -10.55
C LYS A 231 -20.35 17.80 -9.68
N VAL A 232 -20.61 18.68 -8.73
CA VAL A 232 -19.68 19.04 -7.67
C VAL A 232 -20.28 18.60 -6.34
N MET A 233 -19.53 17.87 -5.53
CA MET A 233 -19.98 17.38 -4.23
C MET A 233 -19.02 17.86 -3.14
N ALA A 234 -19.55 18.31 -2.02
CA ALA A 234 -18.81 18.64 -0.81
C ALA A 234 -19.34 17.76 0.34
N ASP A 235 -18.50 16.91 0.91
CA ASP A 235 -18.87 15.91 1.93
C ASP A 235 -20.10 15.08 1.55
N GLY A 236 -20.19 14.70 0.27
CA GLY A 236 -21.30 13.91 -0.27
C GLY A 236 -22.57 14.71 -0.62
N VAL A 237 -22.61 16.02 -0.37
CA VAL A 237 -23.73 16.91 -0.70
C VAL A 237 -23.44 17.67 -2.00
N GLU A 238 -24.41 17.74 -2.90
CA GLU A 238 -24.25 18.45 -4.16
C GLU A 238 -24.21 19.97 -3.96
N VAL A 239 -23.20 20.61 -4.55
CA VAL A 239 -23.00 22.07 -4.53
C VAL A 239 -23.32 22.63 -5.91
N LYS A 240 -24.36 23.47 -5.99
CA LYS A 240 -24.81 24.08 -7.26
C LYS A 240 -24.14 25.43 -7.56
N ASN A 241 -23.72 26.16 -6.53
CA ASN A 241 -23.13 27.48 -6.63
C ASN A 241 -21.60 27.47 -6.62
N TYR A 242 -20.98 26.41 -7.07
CA TYR A 242 -19.51 26.24 -7.08
C TYR A 242 -18.77 27.24 -7.99
N ASN A 243 -19.47 27.90 -8.92
CA ASN A 243 -18.92 28.91 -9.80
C ASN A 243 -19.03 30.35 -9.27
N ASP A 244 -19.60 30.53 -8.07
CA ASP A 244 -19.70 31.87 -7.48
C ASP A 244 -18.31 32.41 -7.13
N ALA A 245 -18.11 33.72 -7.31
CA ALA A 245 -16.80 34.35 -7.14
C ALA A 245 -16.26 34.23 -5.70
N ASP A 246 -17.13 34.10 -4.73
CA ASP A 246 -16.84 33.98 -3.29
C ASP A 246 -16.99 32.55 -2.76
N PHE A 247 -17.10 31.55 -3.64
CA PHE A 247 -17.24 30.15 -3.24
C PHE A 247 -16.06 29.69 -2.37
N LYS A 248 -16.38 29.18 -1.19
CA LYS A 248 -15.43 28.71 -0.18
C LYS A 248 -15.90 27.40 0.42
N LEU A 249 -14.95 26.56 0.75
CA LEU A 249 -15.20 25.33 1.49
C LEU A 249 -14.37 25.30 2.77
N LYS A 250 -14.93 24.70 3.81
CA LYS A 250 -14.25 24.50 5.09
C LYS A 250 -13.04 23.57 4.89
N ALA A 251 -11.95 23.85 5.59
CA ALA A 251 -10.81 22.95 5.63
C ALA A 251 -11.26 21.55 6.08
N GLY A 252 -10.74 20.52 5.41
CA GLY A 252 -11.12 19.13 5.66
C GLY A 252 -12.34 18.64 4.88
N THR A 253 -13.06 19.51 4.18
CA THR A 253 -14.17 19.10 3.30
C THR A 253 -13.65 18.19 2.19
N LYS A 254 -14.26 17.04 2.00
CA LYS A 254 -14.03 16.17 0.84
C LYS A 254 -14.75 16.73 -0.37
N LEU A 255 -14.00 17.27 -1.31
CA LEU A 255 -14.50 17.77 -2.60
C LEU A 255 -14.40 16.67 -3.65
N SER A 256 -15.51 16.44 -4.37
CA SER A 256 -15.55 15.49 -5.49
C SER A 256 -16.14 16.18 -6.73
N LEU A 257 -15.41 16.13 -7.83
CA LEU A 257 -15.80 16.67 -9.13
C LEU A 257 -16.08 15.50 -10.07
N LYS A 258 -17.31 15.38 -10.57
CA LYS A 258 -17.68 14.38 -11.57
C LYS A 258 -17.70 15.02 -12.95
N PHE A 259 -16.98 14.40 -13.89
CA PHE A 259 -16.88 14.88 -15.27
C PHE A 259 -17.84 14.12 -16.20
N ASP A 260 -18.49 14.86 -17.09
CA ASP A 260 -19.31 14.29 -18.18
C ASP A 260 -18.45 13.93 -19.39
N GLN A 261 -17.77 12.82 -19.29
CA GLN A 261 -16.94 12.28 -20.38
C GLN A 261 -17.77 11.63 -21.51
N SER A 262 -19.10 11.62 -21.41
CA SER A 262 -19.97 11.15 -22.48
C SER A 262 -20.18 12.20 -23.54
N ASN A 263 -20.25 13.47 -23.15
CA ASN A 263 -20.52 14.59 -24.01
C ASN A 263 -19.32 15.51 -24.24
N TYR A 264 -18.28 15.39 -23.42
CA TYR A 264 -17.11 16.27 -23.44
C TYR A 264 -15.81 15.49 -23.44
N ALA A 265 -14.80 16.00 -24.18
CA ALA A 265 -13.41 15.66 -24.00
C ALA A 265 -12.82 16.60 -22.94
N LEU A 266 -12.13 16.03 -21.95
CA LEU A 266 -11.32 16.79 -21.00
C LEU A 266 -9.89 16.86 -21.55
N ASP A 267 -9.52 18.01 -22.12
CA ASP A 267 -8.24 18.22 -22.81
C ASP A 267 -7.10 18.44 -21.83
N ALA A 268 -7.36 19.22 -20.76
CA ALA A 268 -6.42 19.41 -19.67
C ALA A 268 -7.15 19.70 -18.35
N PHE A 269 -6.58 19.21 -17.26
CA PHE A 269 -7.03 19.49 -15.92
C PHE A 269 -5.82 19.77 -15.03
N LYS A 270 -5.82 20.90 -14.34
CA LYS A 270 -4.77 21.27 -13.39
C LYS A 270 -5.39 21.64 -12.05
N VAL A 271 -4.69 21.31 -10.99
CA VAL A 271 -5.02 21.71 -9.62
C VAL A 271 -3.86 22.55 -9.08
N ASN A 272 -4.12 23.79 -8.73
CA ASN A 272 -3.11 24.75 -8.29
C ASN A 272 -1.91 24.80 -9.26
N GLY A 273 -2.21 24.79 -10.58
CA GLY A 273 -1.20 24.82 -11.66
C GLY A 273 -0.55 23.47 -11.98
N ALA A 274 -0.68 22.44 -11.14
CA ALA A 274 -0.13 21.10 -11.38
C ALA A 274 -1.07 20.27 -12.26
N ALA A 275 -0.54 19.72 -13.37
CA ALA A 275 -1.30 18.84 -14.25
C ALA A 275 -1.72 17.55 -13.53
N THR A 276 -2.97 17.16 -13.69
CA THR A 276 -3.57 16.01 -13.01
C THR A 276 -4.38 15.19 -14.00
N THR A 277 -4.18 13.88 -14.02
CA THR A 277 -4.98 12.97 -14.84
C THR A 277 -6.26 12.59 -14.09
N VAL A 278 -7.40 12.61 -14.79
CA VAL A 278 -8.72 12.30 -14.21
C VAL A 278 -9.43 11.25 -15.06
N TYR A 279 -9.97 10.24 -14.40
CA TYR A 279 -10.81 9.20 -14.99
C TYR A 279 -12.23 9.30 -14.41
N GLY A 280 -13.05 10.19 -14.99
CA GLY A 280 -14.46 10.38 -14.64
C GLY A 280 -14.72 11.15 -13.37
N THR A 281 -13.94 10.99 -12.32
CA THR A 281 -14.11 11.69 -11.04
C THR A 281 -12.75 12.10 -10.47
N TYR A 282 -12.67 13.32 -9.96
CA TYR A 282 -11.55 13.81 -9.17
C TYR A 282 -11.99 14.05 -7.73
N GLU A 283 -11.20 13.60 -6.78
CA GLU A 283 -11.47 13.79 -5.34
C GLU A 283 -10.24 14.38 -4.64
N CYS A 284 -10.47 15.34 -3.75
CA CYS A 284 -9.45 15.87 -2.86
C CYS A 284 -10.07 16.34 -1.53
N TYR A 285 -9.21 16.58 -0.55
CA TYR A 285 -9.61 17.27 0.69
C TYR A 285 -9.10 18.70 0.65
N VAL A 286 -9.95 19.66 1.05
CA VAL A 286 -9.60 21.08 1.09
C VAL A 286 -8.58 21.31 2.20
N LYS A 287 -7.34 21.65 1.85
CA LYS A 287 -6.25 21.95 2.79
C LYS A 287 -5.79 23.40 2.73
N ASP A 288 -6.02 24.06 1.61
CA ASP A 288 -5.69 25.43 1.30
C ASP A 288 -6.60 25.96 0.17
N ASN A 289 -6.24 27.09 -0.42
CA ASN A 289 -6.90 27.61 -1.62
C ASN A 289 -6.79 26.62 -2.77
N LEU A 290 -7.90 26.34 -3.42
CA LEU A 290 -7.94 25.44 -4.59
C LEU A 290 -8.28 26.23 -5.84
N VAL A 291 -7.49 26.02 -6.89
CA VAL A 291 -7.73 26.57 -8.23
C VAL A 291 -7.73 25.40 -9.21
N PHE A 292 -8.86 25.18 -9.87
CA PHE A 292 -9.03 24.19 -10.91
C PHE A 292 -8.99 24.90 -12.28
N ASP A 293 -7.96 24.64 -13.08
CA ASP A 293 -7.88 25.09 -14.46
C ASP A 293 -8.35 23.95 -15.36
N ILE A 294 -9.44 24.18 -16.10
CA ILE A 294 -10.16 23.15 -16.85
C ILE A 294 -10.22 23.57 -18.33
N GLN A 295 -9.62 22.75 -19.16
CA GLN A 295 -9.74 22.85 -20.60
C GLN A 295 -10.53 21.64 -21.11
N ALA A 296 -11.63 21.92 -21.79
CA ALA A 296 -12.49 20.87 -22.34
C ALA A 296 -13.24 21.40 -23.55
N HIS A 297 -13.67 20.50 -24.43
CA HIS A 297 -14.58 20.81 -25.51
C HIS A 297 -15.70 19.80 -25.60
N LYS A 298 -16.87 20.23 -26.09
CA LYS A 298 -17.97 19.34 -26.37
C LYS A 298 -17.66 18.52 -27.61
N TYR A 299 -17.90 17.23 -27.57
CA TYR A 299 -17.73 16.39 -28.76
C TYR A 299 -18.52 16.93 -29.95
N ALA A 300 -17.84 17.10 -31.06
CA ALA A 300 -18.46 17.46 -32.32
C ALA A 300 -19.22 16.28 -32.94
N THR A 301 -20.26 16.58 -33.69
CA THR A 301 -20.96 15.60 -34.52
C THR A 301 -20.51 15.79 -35.95
N VAL A 302 -20.04 14.71 -36.59
CA VAL A 302 -19.67 14.68 -37.99
C VAL A 302 -20.79 14.05 -38.79
N LYS A 303 -21.25 14.74 -39.85
CA LYS A 303 -22.21 14.18 -40.79
C LYS A 303 -21.47 13.50 -41.92
N ALA A 304 -21.81 12.23 -42.15
CA ALA A 304 -21.24 11.44 -43.22
C ALA A 304 -22.37 10.82 -44.05
N VAL A 305 -22.07 10.55 -45.31
CA VAL A 305 -22.97 9.83 -46.21
C VAL A 305 -22.40 8.44 -46.48
N LEU A 306 -23.11 7.41 -46.04
CA LEU A 306 -22.76 6.03 -46.31
C LEU A 306 -23.66 5.48 -47.40
N THR A 307 -23.08 5.12 -48.55
CA THR A 307 -23.84 4.49 -49.66
C THR A 307 -23.75 2.98 -49.53
N VAL A 308 -24.91 2.32 -49.51
CA VAL A 308 -25.05 0.88 -49.33
C VAL A 308 -25.79 0.31 -50.47
N ASP A 309 -25.31 -0.77 -51.08
CA ASP A 309 -25.94 -1.45 -52.21
C ASP A 309 -27.04 -2.41 -51.73
N LYS A 310 -26.77 -3.23 -50.71
CA LYS A 310 -27.72 -4.18 -50.11
C LYS A 310 -27.68 -4.10 -48.59
N ALA A 311 -28.54 -3.27 -48.02
CA ALA A 311 -28.60 -3.04 -46.58
C ALA A 311 -29.01 -4.28 -45.78
N GLU A 312 -29.75 -5.19 -46.35
CA GLU A 312 -30.18 -6.46 -45.75
C GLU A 312 -29.01 -7.39 -45.37
N ASN A 313 -27.86 -7.20 -46.03
CA ASN A 313 -26.65 -8.02 -45.82
C ASN A 313 -25.60 -7.33 -44.92
N ILE A 314 -25.89 -6.13 -44.41
CA ILE A 314 -24.92 -5.30 -43.68
C ILE A 314 -25.49 -4.88 -42.34
N THR A 315 -24.75 -5.13 -41.29
CA THR A 315 -25.00 -4.55 -39.98
C THR A 315 -23.87 -3.57 -39.68
N ALA A 316 -24.22 -2.30 -39.50
CA ALA A 316 -23.25 -1.27 -39.15
C ALA A 316 -23.41 -0.84 -37.69
N TYR A 317 -22.31 -0.53 -37.07
CA TYR A 317 -22.26 -0.09 -35.67
C TYR A 317 -21.47 1.20 -35.56
N GLU A 318 -21.95 2.10 -34.71
CA GLU A 318 -21.20 3.27 -34.27
C GLU A 318 -20.48 2.93 -32.95
N GLY A 319 -19.17 3.15 -32.93
CA GLY A 319 -18.37 2.98 -31.72
C GLY A 319 -17.57 1.68 -31.62
N PRO A 320 -16.76 1.54 -30.55
CA PRO A 320 -15.92 0.36 -30.36
C PRO A 320 -16.77 -0.87 -30.01
N SER A 321 -16.26 -2.05 -30.33
CA SER A 321 -16.95 -3.34 -30.23
C SER A 321 -17.63 -3.68 -28.90
N TYR A 322 -17.23 -3.03 -27.80
CA TYR A 322 -17.79 -3.26 -26.46
C TYR A 322 -18.94 -2.31 -26.08
N ASN A 323 -19.25 -1.30 -26.91
CA ASN A 323 -20.36 -0.36 -26.66
C ASN A 323 -20.93 0.15 -27.97
N ASN A 324 -21.46 -0.78 -28.76
CA ASN A 324 -21.93 -0.52 -30.12
C ASN A 324 -23.36 0.02 -30.14
N LYS A 325 -23.58 1.11 -30.85
CA LYS A 325 -24.92 1.56 -31.27
C LYS A 325 -25.18 1.08 -32.70
N VAL A 326 -26.23 0.32 -32.89
CA VAL A 326 -26.60 -0.14 -34.22
C VAL A 326 -27.03 1.04 -35.08
N ILE A 327 -26.46 1.14 -36.27
CA ILE A 327 -26.89 2.10 -37.31
C ILE A 327 -27.86 1.38 -38.24
N THR A 328 -29.09 1.87 -38.32
CA THR A 328 -30.08 1.32 -39.27
C THR A 328 -29.78 1.86 -40.67
N LEU A 329 -29.47 0.97 -41.58
CA LEU A 329 -29.15 1.30 -42.98
C LEU A 329 -30.32 0.95 -43.91
N LYS A 330 -30.38 1.63 -45.06
CA LYS A 330 -31.25 1.30 -46.22
C LYS A 330 -30.39 1.28 -47.48
N ASP A 331 -30.90 0.66 -48.53
CA ASP A 331 -30.24 0.70 -49.83
C ASP A 331 -30.13 2.14 -50.32
N GLY A 332 -28.99 2.47 -50.94
CA GLY A 332 -28.66 3.82 -51.38
C GLY A 332 -27.96 4.66 -50.33
N SER A 333 -28.18 5.95 -50.38
CA SER A 333 -27.49 6.91 -49.50
C SER A 333 -28.16 7.01 -48.13
N ASN A 334 -27.34 6.83 -47.07
CA ASN A 334 -27.69 6.99 -45.67
C ASN A 334 -26.94 8.19 -45.11
N ASN A 335 -27.66 9.19 -44.61
CA ASN A 335 -27.07 10.27 -43.85
C ASN A 335 -26.88 9.78 -42.40
N ILE A 336 -25.66 9.70 -41.95
CA ILE A 336 -25.30 9.28 -40.57
C ILE A 336 -24.64 10.41 -39.85
N GLU A 337 -24.89 10.51 -38.54
CA GLU A 337 -24.22 11.43 -37.67
C GLU A 337 -23.34 10.62 -36.72
N LEU A 338 -22.03 10.88 -36.75
CA LEU A 338 -21.04 10.21 -35.92
C LEU A 338 -20.53 11.19 -34.90
N GLY A 339 -20.48 10.80 -33.62
CA GLY A 339 -19.84 11.58 -32.59
C GLY A 339 -18.32 11.52 -32.71
N GLU A 340 -17.64 12.60 -32.42
CA GLU A 340 -16.15 12.68 -32.41
C GLU A 340 -15.51 11.58 -31.54
N LYS A 341 -16.17 11.22 -30.46
CA LYS A 341 -15.75 10.12 -29.57
C LYS A 341 -15.87 8.74 -30.21
N ASN A 342 -16.80 8.58 -31.16
CA ASN A 342 -17.18 7.31 -31.77
C ASN A 342 -17.04 7.40 -33.28
N ASN A 343 -15.90 7.83 -33.79
CA ASN A 343 -15.66 8.03 -35.21
C ASN A 343 -15.37 6.73 -36.00
N LEU A 344 -15.57 5.57 -35.40
CA LEU A 344 -15.36 4.27 -36.02
C LEU A 344 -16.71 3.67 -36.46
N ILE A 345 -16.81 3.29 -37.73
CA ILE A 345 -17.89 2.45 -38.27
C ILE A 345 -17.31 1.04 -38.43
N GLN A 346 -17.93 0.06 -37.84
CA GLN A 346 -17.62 -1.37 -38.01
C GLN A 346 -18.76 -2.08 -38.71
#